data_c27e23005b484cc5487fdef5ef1fd68c
#
_entry.id   c27e23005b484cc5487fdef5ef1fd68c
#
_cell.length_a   1.000
_cell.length_b   1.000
_cell.length_c   1.000
_cell.angle_alpha   90.00
_cell.angle_beta   90.00
_cell.angle_gamma   90.00
#
_symmetry.space_group_name_H-M   'P 1'
#
loop_
_entity.id
_entity.type
_entity.pdbx_description
1 polymer ?
#
loop_
_entity_poly.entity_id
_entity_poly.type
_entity_poly.pdbx_seq_one_letter_code
_entity_poly.pdbx_strand_id
1 'polypeptide(L)'
;MEFKHKSVLLEETIEGLDIKPDGIYVDGTLGGAGHAGEVCRKLSAKGRFIGIDQDQDAIIAASERLAPYKQATIIRSNYCYMVQELAARGIYKVDGILLDLGVSSYQLDNEERGFTYRVDAPLDMRMDQRQTQTAGDIVNGYEEKELYRIIRDYGEDKFAKNIAKHIVAARQVKPITTTGELTEIIRESIPMKMQVKSGHPAKRTFQAIRIELNRELDVLRDSLDEMIDILDDGGRLCIITFHSLEDRIVKTIFRKNENPCTCPSDFPVCVCGKKSKGKVITRKPILPGETEMEENPRSKSAKLRIFERVL
;
A
#
# COMPACT_ATOMS: atom_id res chain seq x y z
N MET A 1 -26.04 6.04 -10.23
CA MET A 1 -24.89 5.71 -11.10
C MET A 1 -24.04 4.71 -10.33
N GLU A 2 -23.99 3.48 -10.80
CA GLU A 2 -23.07 2.48 -10.24
C GLU A 2 -21.65 2.90 -10.62
N PHE A 3 -20.87 3.43 -9.68
CA PHE A 3 -19.46 3.70 -9.90
C PHE A 3 -18.75 2.34 -10.05
N LYS A 4 -18.58 1.89 -11.29
CA LYS A 4 -17.72 0.74 -11.60
C LYS A 4 -16.28 1.15 -11.30
N HIS A 5 -15.85 0.86 -10.07
CA HIS A 5 -14.46 1.05 -9.68
C HIS A 5 -13.57 0.14 -10.53
N LYS A 6 -12.76 0.73 -11.40
CA LYS A 6 -11.75 0.01 -12.20
C LYS A 6 -10.47 -0.08 -11.36
N SER A 7 -9.96 -1.28 -11.17
CA SER A 7 -8.68 -1.49 -10.46
C SER A 7 -7.54 -0.84 -11.23
N VAL A 8 -6.58 -0.26 -10.52
CA VAL A 8 -5.44 0.45 -11.10
C VAL A 8 -4.49 -0.56 -11.74
N LEU A 9 -3.98 -0.26 -12.96
CA LEU A 9 -3.04 -1.10 -13.71
C LEU A 9 -3.51 -2.57 -13.78
N LEU A 10 -4.83 -2.77 -14.02
CA LEU A 10 -5.44 -4.10 -13.95
C LEU A 10 -4.82 -5.07 -14.96
N GLU A 11 -4.77 -4.69 -16.23
CA GLU A 11 -4.29 -5.55 -17.30
C GLU A 11 -2.80 -5.87 -17.11
N GLU A 12 -2.00 -4.85 -16.84
CA GLU A 12 -0.56 -4.96 -16.62
C GLU A 12 -0.23 -5.83 -15.39
N THR A 13 -1.05 -5.76 -14.35
CA THR A 13 -0.88 -6.60 -13.15
C THR A 13 -1.22 -8.05 -13.44
N ILE A 14 -2.31 -8.32 -14.15
CA ILE A 14 -2.73 -9.67 -14.51
C ILE A 14 -1.73 -10.33 -15.48
N GLU A 15 -1.19 -9.57 -16.43
CA GLU A 15 -0.09 -10.02 -17.30
C GLU A 15 1.20 -10.24 -16.48
N GLY A 16 1.48 -9.30 -15.58
CA GLY A 16 2.65 -9.37 -14.71
C GLY A 16 2.68 -10.59 -13.81
N LEU A 17 1.53 -11.04 -13.31
CA LEU A 17 1.41 -12.24 -12.47
C LEU A 17 1.67 -13.54 -13.23
N ASP A 18 1.57 -13.56 -14.56
CA ASP A 18 1.79 -14.75 -15.41
C ASP A 18 1.01 -15.98 -14.91
N ILE A 19 -0.31 -15.83 -14.87
CA ILE A 19 -1.20 -16.74 -14.14
C ILE A 19 -1.22 -18.14 -14.75
N LYS A 20 -0.76 -19.13 -13.96
CA LYS A 20 -0.90 -20.55 -14.24
C LYS A 20 -2.29 -21.00 -13.78
N PRO A 21 -3.10 -21.71 -14.62
CA PRO A 21 -4.48 -22.07 -14.26
C PRO A 21 -4.62 -22.90 -12.97
N ASP A 22 -3.68 -23.76 -12.68
CA ASP A 22 -3.69 -24.64 -11.49
C ASP A 22 -2.85 -24.07 -10.32
N GLY A 23 -2.35 -22.83 -10.46
CA GLY A 23 -1.45 -22.18 -9.50
C GLY A 23 -2.14 -21.65 -8.26
N ILE A 24 -1.34 -21.21 -7.29
CA ILE A 24 -1.78 -20.60 -6.04
C ILE A 24 -1.41 -19.12 -6.06
N TYR A 25 -2.40 -18.24 -5.93
CA TYR A 25 -2.21 -16.79 -5.97
C TYR A 25 -2.73 -16.13 -4.71
N VAL A 26 -2.02 -15.11 -4.26
CA VAL A 26 -2.36 -14.35 -3.05
C VAL A 26 -2.48 -12.87 -3.39
N ASP A 27 -3.54 -12.24 -2.94
CA ASP A 27 -3.69 -10.79 -2.92
C ASP A 27 -3.66 -10.33 -1.47
N GLY A 28 -2.61 -9.60 -1.08
CA GLY A 28 -2.41 -9.13 0.30
C GLY A 28 -3.14 -7.83 0.63
N THR A 29 -3.78 -7.21 -0.37
CA THR A 29 -4.49 -5.93 -0.29
C THR A 29 -5.81 -6.02 -1.07
N LEU A 30 -6.63 -6.98 -0.68
CA LEU A 30 -7.78 -7.46 -1.44
C LEU A 30 -8.77 -6.35 -1.86
N GLY A 31 -8.98 -5.35 -0.98
CA GLY A 31 -9.90 -4.25 -1.23
C GLY A 31 -11.27 -4.70 -1.74
N GLY A 32 -11.76 -4.08 -2.79
CA GLY A 32 -13.01 -4.47 -3.46
C GLY A 32 -12.88 -5.66 -4.41
N ALA A 33 -11.79 -6.44 -4.33
CA ALA A 33 -11.53 -7.64 -5.11
C ALA A 33 -11.55 -7.46 -6.65
N GLY A 34 -11.11 -6.29 -7.14
CA GLY A 34 -11.07 -6.04 -8.57
C GLY A 34 -10.03 -6.88 -9.30
N HIS A 35 -8.79 -6.86 -8.86
CA HIS A 35 -7.72 -7.72 -9.35
C HIS A 35 -8.03 -9.20 -9.07
N ALA A 36 -8.49 -9.49 -7.85
CA ALA A 36 -8.84 -10.84 -7.41
C ALA A 36 -9.86 -11.52 -8.32
N GLY A 37 -10.89 -10.80 -8.75
CA GLY A 37 -11.89 -11.33 -9.69
C GLY A 37 -11.28 -11.76 -11.03
N GLU A 38 -10.32 -10.99 -11.57
CA GLU A 38 -9.61 -11.34 -12.81
C GLU A 38 -8.67 -12.54 -12.61
N VAL A 39 -7.97 -12.62 -11.47
CA VAL A 39 -7.15 -13.78 -11.13
C VAL A 39 -8.03 -15.03 -11.05
N CYS A 40 -9.12 -14.98 -10.27
CA CYS A 40 -10.05 -16.11 -10.10
C CYS A 40 -10.66 -16.59 -11.44
N ARG A 41 -10.91 -15.68 -12.39
CA ARG A 41 -11.43 -16.01 -13.72
C ARG A 41 -10.45 -16.83 -14.57
N LYS A 42 -9.13 -16.60 -14.37
CA LYS A 42 -8.06 -17.32 -15.07
C LYS A 42 -7.69 -18.65 -14.40
N LEU A 43 -8.07 -18.85 -13.14
CA LEU A 43 -7.79 -20.08 -12.41
C LEU A 43 -8.77 -21.21 -12.81
N SER A 44 -8.25 -22.43 -12.89
CA SER A 44 -9.05 -23.63 -13.00
C SER A 44 -9.69 -24.02 -11.66
N ALA A 45 -10.46 -25.11 -11.65
CA ALA A 45 -11.00 -25.67 -10.43
C ALA A 45 -9.93 -26.24 -9.45
N LYS A 46 -8.70 -26.46 -9.92
CA LYS A 46 -7.56 -26.92 -9.11
C LYS A 46 -6.73 -25.75 -8.55
N GLY A 47 -6.80 -24.60 -9.21
CA GLY A 47 -6.11 -23.39 -8.75
C GLY A 47 -6.69 -22.90 -7.43
N ARG A 48 -5.94 -22.10 -6.70
CA ARG A 48 -6.34 -21.53 -5.41
C ARG A 48 -6.06 -20.05 -5.39
N PHE A 49 -7.00 -19.29 -4.87
CA PHE A 49 -6.84 -17.86 -4.62
C PHE A 49 -7.04 -17.57 -3.14
N ILE A 50 -6.13 -16.77 -2.56
CA ILE A 50 -6.21 -16.32 -1.18
C ILE A 50 -6.18 -14.79 -1.17
N GLY A 51 -7.28 -14.18 -0.71
CA GLY A 51 -7.38 -12.73 -0.52
C GLY A 51 -7.22 -12.36 0.95
N ILE A 52 -6.37 -11.38 1.24
CA ILE A 52 -6.11 -10.88 2.60
C ILE A 52 -6.40 -9.39 2.63
N ASP A 53 -7.17 -8.96 3.62
CA ASP A 53 -7.34 -7.54 3.93
C ASP A 53 -7.58 -7.36 5.43
N GLN A 54 -7.13 -6.24 5.98
CA GLN A 54 -7.35 -5.89 7.39
C GLN A 54 -8.67 -5.14 7.61
N ASP A 55 -9.21 -4.51 6.55
CA ASP A 55 -10.43 -3.72 6.60
C ASP A 55 -11.67 -4.61 6.47
N GLN A 56 -12.57 -4.49 7.45
CA GLN A 56 -13.83 -5.27 7.45
C GLN A 56 -14.72 -4.93 6.23
N ASP A 57 -14.73 -3.69 5.80
CA ASP A 57 -15.56 -3.27 4.67
C ASP A 57 -15.05 -3.89 3.36
N ALA A 58 -13.72 -3.98 3.21
CA ALA A 58 -13.08 -4.68 2.10
C ALA A 58 -13.43 -6.17 2.11
N ILE A 59 -13.39 -6.83 3.27
CA ILE A 59 -13.75 -8.24 3.42
C ILE A 59 -15.19 -8.52 3.01
N ILE A 60 -16.13 -7.64 3.40
CA ILE A 60 -17.55 -7.78 3.03
C ILE A 60 -17.71 -7.64 1.51
N ALA A 61 -17.21 -6.57 0.92
CA ALA A 61 -17.30 -6.32 -0.52
C ALA A 61 -16.65 -7.42 -1.36
N ALA A 62 -15.47 -7.88 -0.93
CA ALA A 62 -14.75 -8.97 -1.59
C ALA A 62 -15.49 -10.31 -1.49
N SER A 63 -16.11 -10.59 -0.34
CA SER A 63 -16.89 -11.83 -0.14
C SER A 63 -18.08 -11.90 -1.08
N GLU A 64 -18.78 -10.79 -1.28
CA GLU A 64 -19.89 -10.73 -2.24
C GLU A 64 -19.40 -10.92 -3.68
N ARG A 65 -18.33 -10.22 -4.06
CA ARG A 65 -17.78 -10.26 -5.42
C ARG A 65 -17.19 -11.62 -5.79
N LEU A 66 -16.51 -12.26 -4.85
CA LEU A 66 -15.84 -13.55 -5.06
C LEU A 66 -16.72 -14.76 -4.75
N ALA A 67 -17.96 -14.57 -4.29
CA ALA A 67 -18.90 -15.66 -4.01
C ALA A 67 -19.06 -16.70 -5.14
N PRO A 68 -19.00 -16.36 -6.45
CA PRO A 68 -19.05 -17.35 -7.53
C PRO A 68 -17.82 -18.26 -7.64
N TYR A 69 -16.68 -17.86 -7.04
CA TYR A 69 -15.40 -18.54 -7.21
C TYR A 69 -15.09 -19.44 -6.01
N LYS A 70 -15.38 -20.75 -6.14
CA LYS A 70 -15.18 -21.74 -5.07
C LYS A 70 -13.70 -21.92 -4.66
N GLN A 71 -12.76 -21.57 -5.54
CA GLN A 71 -11.33 -21.62 -5.31
C GLN A 71 -10.81 -20.43 -4.50
N ALA A 72 -11.64 -19.41 -4.22
CA ALA A 72 -11.27 -18.23 -3.45
C ALA A 72 -11.46 -18.45 -1.94
N THR A 73 -10.47 -18.05 -1.16
CA THR A 73 -10.51 -17.98 0.31
C THR A 73 -10.21 -16.56 0.73
N ILE A 74 -11.00 -15.98 1.63
CA ILE A 74 -10.83 -14.61 2.11
C ILE A 74 -10.44 -14.65 3.60
N ILE A 75 -9.43 -13.87 3.97
CA ILE A 75 -8.87 -13.82 5.32
C ILE A 75 -8.83 -12.37 5.80
N ARG A 76 -9.42 -12.09 6.96
CA ARG A 76 -9.28 -10.78 7.60
C ARG A 76 -7.99 -10.75 8.42
N SER A 77 -6.92 -10.29 7.81
CA SER A 77 -5.58 -10.17 8.42
C SER A 77 -4.79 -9.04 7.75
N ASN A 78 -3.67 -8.66 8.33
CA ASN A 78 -2.72 -7.77 7.67
C ASN A 78 -1.75 -8.63 6.82
N TYR A 79 -1.35 -8.14 5.66
CA TYR A 79 -0.44 -8.88 4.78
C TYR A 79 0.94 -9.16 5.40
N CYS A 80 1.34 -8.47 6.48
CA CYS A 80 2.55 -8.83 7.22
C CYS A 80 2.47 -10.22 7.87
N TYR A 81 1.27 -10.76 8.05
CA TYR A 81 1.05 -12.13 8.55
C TYR A 81 0.77 -13.13 7.43
N MET A 82 0.95 -12.74 6.16
CA MET A 82 0.65 -13.58 4.99
C MET A 82 1.28 -14.98 5.11
N VAL A 83 2.58 -15.05 5.43
CA VAL A 83 3.31 -16.32 5.52
C VAL A 83 2.72 -17.22 6.59
N GLN A 84 2.38 -16.68 7.76
CA GLN A 84 1.77 -17.42 8.87
C GLN A 84 0.34 -17.88 8.50
N GLU A 85 -0.46 -17.02 7.88
CA GLU A 85 -1.82 -17.33 7.44
C GLU A 85 -1.86 -18.43 6.38
N LEU A 86 -0.90 -18.43 5.46
CA LEU A 86 -0.75 -19.46 4.44
C LEU A 86 -0.27 -20.79 5.06
N ALA A 87 0.76 -20.73 5.93
CA ALA A 87 1.28 -21.92 6.62
C ALA A 87 0.21 -22.62 7.46
N ALA A 88 -0.64 -21.87 8.16
CA ALA A 88 -1.78 -22.40 8.92
C ALA A 88 -2.79 -23.19 8.04
N ARG A 89 -2.74 -22.97 6.73
CA ARG A 89 -3.59 -23.64 5.71
C ARG A 89 -2.83 -24.70 4.89
N GLY A 90 -1.60 -25.03 5.31
CA GLY A 90 -0.74 -25.99 4.63
C GLY A 90 -0.17 -25.48 3.29
N ILE A 91 -0.12 -24.15 3.09
CA ILE A 91 0.42 -23.51 1.88
C ILE A 91 1.78 -22.93 2.25
N TYR A 92 2.85 -23.47 1.68
CA TYR A 92 4.22 -23.04 1.92
C TYR A 92 4.89 -22.42 0.70
N LYS A 93 4.28 -22.58 -0.48
CA LYS A 93 4.72 -22.00 -1.75
C LYS A 93 3.52 -21.47 -2.52
N VAL A 94 3.74 -20.39 -3.28
CA VAL A 94 2.72 -19.76 -4.12
C VAL A 94 3.30 -19.36 -5.48
N ASP A 95 2.47 -19.36 -6.52
CA ASP A 95 2.86 -18.98 -7.89
C ASP A 95 2.83 -17.47 -8.12
N GLY A 96 2.08 -16.72 -7.29
CA GLY A 96 2.10 -15.27 -7.40
C GLY A 96 1.50 -14.56 -6.20
N ILE A 97 2.03 -13.37 -5.95
CA ILE A 97 1.57 -12.47 -4.90
C ILE A 97 1.31 -11.09 -5.52
N LEU A 98 0.21 -10.48 -5.14
CA LEU A 98 -0.15 -9.11 -5.48
C LEU A 98 -0.24 -8.26 -4.20
N LEU A 99 0.31 -7.06 -4.28
CA LEU A 99 0.03 -5.97 -3.34
C LEU A 99 -0.37 -4.71 -4.14
N ASP A 100 -1.56 -4.18 -3.88
CA ASP A 100 -2.04 -2.88 -4.36
C ASP A 100 -2.06 -1.92 -3.17
N LEU A 101 -0.95 -1.19 -2.96
CA LEU A 101 -0.68 -0.46 -1.72
C LEU A 101 -1.53 0.81 -1.59
N GLY A 102 -1.58 1.33 -0.38
CA GLY A 102 -2.27 2.57 -0.05
C GLY A 102 -3.72 2.36 0.40
N VAL A 103 -4.55 3.36 0.15
CA VAL A 103 -5.97 3.38 0.58
C VAL A 103 -6.88 2.86 -0.51
N SER A 104 -7.86 2.06 -0.14
CA SER A 104 -8.91 1.63 -1.07
C SER A 104 -9.80 2.81 -1.45
N SER A 105 -10.45 2.72 -2.61
CA SER A 105 -11.41 3.73 -3.00
C SER A 105 -12.59 3.81 -2.02
N TYR A 106 -13.00 2.68 -1.46
CA TYR A 106 -14.03 2.65 -0.43
C TYR A 106 -13.64 3.50 0.80
N GLN A 107 -12.39 3.38 1.28
CA GLN A 107 -11.89 4.19 2.39
C GLN A 107 -11.88 5.69 2.07
N LEU A 108 -11.60 6.07 0.82
CA LEU A 108 -11.62 7.47 0.39
C LEU A 108 -13.03 8.01 0.17
N ASP A 109 -13.96 7.16 -0.27
CA ASP A 109 -15.31 7.54 -0.62
C ASP A 109 -16.27 7.50 0.60
N ASN A 110 -15.91 6.73 1.65
CA ASN A 110 -16.58 6.75 2.93
C ASN A 110 -15.98 7.86 3.83
N GLU A 111 -16.66 8.99 3.86
CA GLU A 111 -16.22 10.20 4.56
C GLU A 111 -15.95 9.95 6.05
N GLU A 112 -16.78 9.13 6.71
CA GLU A 112 -16.67 8.80 8.14
C GLU A 112 -15.37 8.08 8.52
N ARG A 113 -14.64 7.51 7.55
CA ARG A 113 -13.34 6.87 7.76
C ARG A 113 -12.20 7.88 7.92
N GLY A 114 -12.40 9.16 7.64
CA GLY A 114 -11.45 10.25 7.87
C GLY A 114 -10.20 10.24 6.98
N PHE A 115 -10.18 9.48 5.88
CA PHE A 115 -9.04 9.46 4.94
C PHE A 115 -9.00 10.65 4.00
N THR A 116 -10.14 11.33 3.81
CA THR A 116 -10.24 12.46 2.90
C THR A 116 -10.10 13.81 3.63
N TYR A 117 -9.39 14.73 3.02
CA TYR A 117 -9.29 16.13 3.44
C TYR A 117 -10.28 17.05 2.72
N ARG A 118 -11.19 16.48 1.92
CA ARG A 118 -12.14 17.24 1.10
C ARG A 118 -13.46 17.52 1.79
N VAL A 119 -13.76 16.72 2.80
CA VAL A 119 -14.99 16.78 3.57
C VAL A 119 -14.63 16.80 5.04
N ASP A 120 -15.43 17.47 5.86
CA ASP A 120 -15.27 17.49 7.30
C ASP A 120 -15.87 16.23 7.91
N ALA A 121 -15.03 15.43 8.54
CA ALA A 121 -15.37 14.11 9.08
C ALA A 121 -14.50 13.78 10.31
N PRO A 122 -14.83 12.76 11.10
CA PRO A 122 -14.00 12.33 12.22
C PRO A 122 -12.56 12.02 11.79
N LEU A 123 -11.57 12.42 12.60
CA LEU A 123 -10.16 12.23 12.31
C LEU A 123 -9.71 10.83 12.71
N ASP A 124 -10.16 9.80 11.96
CA ASP A 124 -9.94 8.37 12.26
C ASP A 124 -8.73 7.80 11.51
N MET A 125 -8.78 7.61 10.21
CA MET A 125 -7.77 7.07 9.30
C MET A 125 -7.29 5.63 9.61
N ARG A 126 -7.96 4.87 10.46
CA ARG A 126 -7.59 3.46 10.71
C ARG A 126 -7.97 2.59 9.51
N MET A 127 -7.02 1.85 8.97
CA MET A 127 -7.29 0.79 8.00
C MET A 127 -7.88 -0.43 8.71
N ASP A 128 -7.31 -0.83 9.83
CA ASP A 128 -7.87 -1.84 10.73
C ASP A 128 -8.62 -1.19 11.88
N GLN A 129 -9.95 -1.24 11.84
CA GLN A 129 -10.81 -0.64 12.89
C GLN A 129 -10.72 -1.35 14.25
N ARG A 130 -10.01 -2.51 14.35
CA ARG A 130 -9.74 -3.19 15.63
C ARG A 130 -8.65 -2.49 16.44
N GLN A 131 -7.78 -1.69 15.82
CA GLN A 131 -6.81 -0.89 16.56
C GLN A 131 -7.51 0.25 17.33
N THR A 132 -6.95 0.63 18.46
CA THR A 132 -7.52 1.67 19.31
C THR A 132 -7.09 3.07 18.94
N GLN A 133 -5.83 3.22 18.47
CA GLN A 133 -5.27 4.51 18.11
C GLN A 133 -5.86 5.03 16.80
N THR A 134 -6.23 6.30 16.76
CA THR A 134 -6.76 7.03 15.61
C THR A 134 -5.78 8.11 15.13
N ALA A 135 -6.05 8.71 13.98
CA ALA A 135 -5.31 9.90 13.53
C ALA A 135 -5.47 11.08 14.49
N GLY A 136 -6.65 11.20 15.12
CA GLY A 136 -6.89 12.18 16.18
C GLY A 136 -5.96 12.01 17.38
N ASP A 137 -5.65 10.78 17.78
CA ASP A 137 -4.72 10.50 18.88
C ASP A 137 -3.29 10.91 18.53
N ILE A 138 -2.86 10.70 17.28
CA ILE A 138 -1.55 11.17 16.80
C ILE A 138 -1.48 12.70 16.85
N VAL A 139 -2.47 13.37 16.27
CA VAL A 139 -2.50 14.83 16.16
C VAL A 139 -2.55 15.50 17.52
N ASN A 140 -3.33 14.94 18.46
CA ASN A 140 -3.49 15.50 19.80
C ASN A 140 -2.45 15.02 20.81
N GLY A 141 -1.83 13.84 20.59
CA GLY A 141 -0.95 13.20 21.57
C GLY A 141 0.55 13.33 21.29
N TYR A 142 0.96 13.31 20.02
CA TYR A 142 2.38 13.33 19.66
C TYR A 142 3.05 14.66 20.02
N GLU A 143 4.33 14.61 20.44
CA GLU A 143 5.12 15.82 20.64
C GLU A 143 5.39 16.54 19.33
N GLU A 144 5.66 17.88 19.38
CA GLU A 144 5.96 18.69 18.19
C GLU A 144 7.09 18.08 17.35
N LYS A 145 8.13 17.56 18.01
CA LYS A 145 9.27 16.93 17.34
C LYS A 145 8.87 15.67 16.56
N GLU A 146 7.95 14.89 17.08
CA GLU A 146 7.45 13.67 16.43
C GLU A 146 6.52 14.02 15.27
N LEU A 147 5.60 14.95 15.45
CA LEU A 147 4.77 15.50 14.37
C LEU A 147 5.63 16.05 13.23
N TYR A 148 6.67 16.85 13.56
CA TYR A 148 7.62 17.33 12.57
C TYR A 148 8.31 16.20 11.84
N ARG A 149 8.79 15.17 12.55
CA ARG A 149 9.44 13.99 11.96
C ARG A 149 8.54 13.31 10.92
N ILE A 150 7.32 12.94 11.32
CA ILE A 150 6.42 12.21 10.43
C ILE A 150 6.00 13.05 9.22
N ILE A 151 5.69 14.34 9.40
CA ILE A 151 5.29 15.23 8.30
C ILE A 151 6.46 15.46 7.33
N ARG A 152 7.71 15.58 7.84
CA ARG A 152 8.92 15.70 7.02
C ARG A 152 9.23 14.39 6.28
N ASP A 153 9.26 13.26 6.99
CA ASP A 153 9.80 12.00 6.48
C ASP A 153 8.77 11.22 5.65
N TYR A 154 7.49 11.24 6.04
CA TYR A 154 6.41 10.51 5.36
C TYR A 154 5.57 11.41 4.45
N GLY A 155 5.47 12.69 4.76
CA GLY A 155 4.80 13.68 3.90
C GLY A 155 5.73 14.31 2.87
N GLU A 156 7.05 14.23 3.07
CA GLU A 156 8.05 14.96 2.28
C GLU A 156 7.67 16.46 2.14
N ASP A 157 7.09 17.04 3.23
CA ASP A 157 6.55 18.39 3.22
C ASP A 157 7.60 19.42 3.68
N LYS A 158 7.79 20.44 2.86
CA LYS A 158 8.76 21.54 3.13
C LYS A 158 8.36 22.39 4.33
N PHE A 159 7.07 22.44 4.64
CA PHE A 159 6.50 23.22 5.73
C PHE A 159 6.28 22.40 7.01
N ALA A 160 6.79 21.17 7.07
CA ALA A 160 6.59 20.23 8.17
C ALA A 160 6.80 20.85 9.55
N LYS A 161 7.86 21.66 9.73
CA LYS A 161 8.15 22.30 11.02
C LYS A 161 7.06 23.32 11.41
N ASN A 162 6.59 24.11 10.45
CA ASN A 162 5.57 25.12 10.71
C ASN A 162 4.21 24.46 10.95
N ILE A 163 3.87 23.41 10.18
CA ILE A 163 2.64 22.64 10.36
C ILE A 163 2.61 22.00 11.76
N ALA A 164 3.68 21.31 12.18
CA ALA A 164 3.77 20.70 13.51
C ALA A 164 3.56 21.72 14.63
N LYS A 165 4.22 22.89 14.54
CA LYS A 165 4.05 23.99 15.50
C LYS A 165 2.60 24.48 15.58
N HIS A 166 1.91 24.66 14.44
CA HIS A 166 0.53 25.14 14.43
C HIS A 166 -0.44 24.09 14.97
N ILE A 167 -0.22 22.80 14.66
CA ILE A 167 -1.01 21.69 15.25
C ILE A 167 -0.91 21.73 16.78
N VAL A 168 0.33 21.84 17.32
CA VAL A 168 0.54 21.87 18.78
C VAL A 168 -0.09 23.11 19.40
N ALA A 169 0.03 24.26 18.78
CA ALA A 169 -0.61 25.48 19.28
C ALA A 169 -2.13 25.39 19.26
N ALA A 170 -2.73 24.88 18.20
CA ALA A 170 -4.18 24.75 18.05
C ALA A 170 -4.78 23.79 19.09
N ARG A 171 -4.18 22.61 19.28
CA ARG A 171 -4.70 21.60 20.23
C ARG A 171 -4.62 22.01 21.68
N GLN A 172 -3.76 23.00 22.05
CA GLN A 172 -3.73 23.58 23.38
C GLN A 172 -4.96 24.42 23.68
N VAL A 173 -5.62 24.96 22.65
CA VAL A 173 -6.87 25.72 22.79
C VAL A 173 -8.07 24.80 22.81
N LYS A 174 -8.11 23.84 21.84
CA LYS A 174 -9.20 22.87 21.67
C LYS A 174 -8.63 21.61 20.99
N PRO A 175 -8.98 20.39 21.43
CA PRO A 175 -8.63 19.17 20.71
C PRO A 175 -9.07 19.22 19.26
N ILE A 176 -8.21 18.75 18.35
CA ILE A 176 -8.49 18.64 16.92
C ILE A 176 -9.19 17.31 16.69
N THR A 177 -10.45 17.34 16.30
CA THR A 177 -11.30 16.13 16.23
C THR A 177 -11.74 15.77 14.82
N THR A 178 -11.65 16.74 13.88
CA THR A 178 -12.12 16.50 12.52
C THR A 178 -11.05 16.77 11.47
N THR A 179 -11.27 16.19 10.29
CA THR A 179 -10.43 16.40 9.11
C THR A 179 -10.45 17.84 8.63
N GLY A 180 -11.59 18.52 8.76
CA GLY A 180 -11.75 19.94 8.43
C GLY A 180 -10.90 20.84 9.33
N GLU A 181 -10.99 20.65 10.65
CA GLU A 181 -10.18 21.40 11.62
C GLU A 181 -8.68 21.25 11.31
N LEU A 182 -8.21 20.02 11.07
CA LEU A 182 -6.82 19.75 10.73
C LEU A 182 -6.43 20.41 9.38
N THR A 183 -7.30 20.35 8.39
CA THR A 183 -7.07 20.93 7.06
C THR A 183 -6.88 22.46 7.14
N GLU A 184 -7.69 23.14 7.94
CA GLU A 184 -7.57 24.60 8.14
C GLU A 184 -6.24 24.95 8.82
N ILE A 185 -5.85 24.23 9.88
CA ILE A 185 -4.57 24.45 10.57
C ILE A 185 -3.39 24.26 9.60
N ILE A 186 -3.44 23.23 8.76
CA ILE A 186 -2.40 23.00 7.75
C ILE A 186 -2.36 24.15 6.74
N ARG A 187 -3.53 24.58 6.27
CA ARG A 187 -3.64 25.70 5.30
C ARG A 187 -3.04 26.99 5.85
N GLU A 188 -3.36 27.35 7.08
CA GLU A 188 -2.81 28.52 7.76
C GLU A 188 -1.30 28.44 7.99
N SER A 189 -0.76 27.23 8.09
CA SER A 189 0.67 26.96 8.28
C SER A 189 1.50 27.18 7.00
N ILE A 190 0.87 27.29 5.83
CA ILE A 190 1.55 27.34 4.53
C ILE A 190 1.29 28.70 3.88
N PRO A 191 2.34 29.43 3.44
CA PRO A 191 2.16 30.71 2.76
C PRO A 191 1.24 30.60 1.54
N MET A 192 0.27 31.50 1.39
CA MET A 192 -0.78 31.49 0.36
C MET A 192 -0.23 31.29 -1.06
N LYS A 193 0.90 31.93 -1.39
CA LYS A 193 1.58 31.78 -2.69
C LYS A 193 2.05 30.35 -3.00
N MET A 194 2.27 29.54 -1.96
CA MET A 194 2.74 28.16 -2.10
C MET A 194 1.59 27.14 -2.14
N GLN A 195 0.44 27.49 -1.63
CA GLN A 195 -0.75 26.62 -1.64
C GLN A 195 -1.24 26.34 -3.08
N VAL A 196 -1.14 27.33 -3.97
CA VAL A 196 -1.62 27.23 -5.36
C VAL A 196 -0.72 26.32 -6.22
N LYS A 197 0.56 26.18 -5.91
CA LYS A 197 1.56 25.50 -6.76
C LYS A 197 1.68 23.99 -6.50
N SER A 198 1.24 23.47 -5.36
CA SER A 198 1.58 22.12 -4.90
C SER A 198 0.39 21.15 -4.78
N GLY A 199 -0.77 21.50 -5.34
CA GLY A 199 -2.02 20.77 -5.12
C GLY A 199 -2.61 21.09 -3.74
N HIS A 200 -3.50 20.25 -3.24
CA HIS A 200 -4.17 20.51 -1.96
C HIS A 200 -3.15 20.51 -0.80
N PRO A 201 -3.10 21.56 0.03
CA PRO A 201 -2.06 21.73 1.06
C PRO A 201 -2.04 20.62 2.10
N ALA A 202 -3.20 20.05 2.46
CA ALA A 202 -3.30 19.00 3.44
C ALA A 202 -2.84 17.61 2.94
N LYS A 203 -2.72 17.37 1.62
CA LYS A 203 -2.45 16.05 1.03
C LYS A 203 -1.26 15.34 1.68
N ARG A 204 -0.15 16.03 1.86
CA ARG A 204 1.10 15.47 2.37
C ARG A 204 1.05 15.16 3.85
N THR A 205 0.44 16.04 4.63
CA THR A 205 0.28 15.84 6.08
C THR A 205 -0.70 14.69 6.36
N PHE A 206 -1.81 14.59 5.63
CA PHE A 206 -2.74 13.46 5.73
C PHE A 206 -2.05 12.13 5.36
N GLN A 207 -1.27 12.10 4.29
CA GLN A 207 -0.45 10.95 3.95
C GLN A 207 0.51 10.58 5.08
N ALA A 208 1.18 11.55 5.69
CA ALA A 208 2.15 11.32 6.75
C ALA A 208 1.50 10.70 8.00
N ILE A 209 0.36 11.24 8.43
CA ILE A 209 -0.39 10.74 9.59
C ILE A 209 -0.92 9.33 9.31
N ARG A 210 -1.44 9.08 8.10
CA ARG A 210 -1.94 7.78 7.67
C ARG A 210 -0.84 6.71 7.69
N ILE A 211 0.33 7.03 7.12
CA ILE A 211 1.49 6.13 7.08
C ILE A 211 1.95 5.78 8.51
N GLU A 212 2.06 6.77 9.38
CA GLU A 212 2.44 6.56 10.78
C GLU A 212 1.43 5.68 11.50
N LEU A 213 0.14 6.03 11.43
CA LEU A 213 -0.96 5.35 12.11
C LEU A 213 -1.04 3.86 11.72
N ASN A 214 -0.96 3.58 10.44
CA ASN A 214 -1.13 2.23 9.90
C ASN A 214 0.21 1.50 9.70
N ARG A 215 1.35 2.11 10.07
CA ARG A 215 2.70 1.56 9.93
C ARG A 215 3.02 1.07 8.52
N GLU A 216 2.46 1.73 7.50
CA GLU A 216 2.45 1.25 6.12
C GLU A 216 3.85 0.91 5.59
N LEU A 217 4.84 1.78 5.83
CA LEU A 217 6.20 1.58 5.33
C LEU A 217 6.99 0.51 6.09
N ASP A 218 6.74 0.35 7.41
CA ASP A 218 7.40 -0.67 8.22
C ASP A 218 6.86 -2.05 7.86
N VAL A 219 5.54 -2.19 7.82
CA VAL A 219 4.86 -3.42 7.39
C VAL A 219 5.34 -3.85 6.00
N LEU A 220 5.43 -2.92 5.04
CA LEU A 220 5.94 -3.21 3.70
C LEU A 220 7.40 -3.69 3.74
N ARG A 221 8.26 -2.97 4.47
CA ARG A 221 9.70 -3.29 4.55
C ARG A 221 9.95 -4.66 5.16
N ASP A 222 9.25 -4.96 6.24
CA ASP A 222 9.50 -6.15 7.05
C ASP A 222 8.95 -7.43 6.40
N SER A 223 7.92 -7.34 5.54
CA SER A 223 7.26 -8.51 4.95
C SER A 223 7.79 -8.94 3.57
N LEU A 224 8.44 -8.05 2.81
CA LEU A 224 8.78 -8.35 1.40
C LEU A 224 9.80 -9.48 1.22
N ASP A 225 10.81 -9.58 2.08
CA ASP A 225 11.82 -10.65 1.98
C ASP A 225 11.17 -12.04 2.18
N GLU A 226 10.24 -12.17 3.14
CA GLU A 226 9.49 -13.41 3.41
C GLU A 226 8.52 -13.75 2.27
N MET A 227 7.87 -12.75 1.67
CA MET A 227 7.01 -12.95 0.50
C MET A 227 7.79 -13.49 -0.71
N ILE A 228 9.00 -12.96 -0.94
CA ILE A 228 9.89 -13.49 -1.99
C ILE A 228 10.29 -14.94 -1.70
N ASP A 229 10.49 -15.29 -0.43
CA ASP A 229 10.94 -16.64 -0.04
C ASP A 229 9.86 -17.70 -0.19
N ILE A 230 8.57 -17.35 -0.10
CA ILE A 230 7.46 -18.28 -0.32
C ILE A 230 7.04 -18.40 -1.79
N LEU A 231 7.59 -17.60 -2.70
CA LEU A 231 7.35 -17.81 -4.14
C LEU A 231 7.99 -19.12 -4.60
N ASP A 232 7.27 -19.85 -5.43
CA ASP A 232 7.80 -21.00 -6.15
C ASP A 232 8.68 -20.57 -7.34
N ASP A 233 9.36 -21.50 -7.98
CA ASP A 233 10.19 -21.19 -9.15
C ASP A 233 9.35 -20.60 -10.29
N GLY A 234 9.78 -19.46 -10.82
CA GLY A 234 9.02 -18.65 -11.78
C GLY A 234 7.82 -17.93 -11.20
N GLY A 235 7.59 -18.03 -9.87
CA GLY A 235 6.53 -17.28 -9.18
C GLY A 235 6.83 -15.78 -9.13
N ARG A 236 5.79 -14.94 -9.17
CA ARG A 236 5.95 -13.49 -9.30
C ARG A 236 5.32 -12.70 -8.15
N LEU A 237 6.04 -11.67 -7.71
CA LEU A 237 5.54 -10.65 -6.77
C LEU A 237 5.30 -9.36 -7.56
N CYS A 238 4.03 -8.97 -7.67
CA CYS A 238 3.57 -7.74 -8.30
C CYS A 238 3.17 -6.74 -7.24
N ILE A 239 3.74 -5.53 -7.26
CA ILE A 239 3.45 -4.48 -6.27
C ILE A 239 3.12 -3.19 -6.99
N ILE A 240 1.94 -2.63 -6.71
CA ILE A 240 1.51 -1.31 -7.14
C ILE A 240 1.75 -0.35 -5.97
N THR A 241 2.47 0.73 -6.21
CA THR A 241 2.80 1.78 -5.24
C THR A 241 2.23 3.12 -5.69
N PHE A 242 1.87 4.01 -4.77
CA PHE A 242 1.25 5.30 -5.08
C PHE A 242 2.07 6.51 -4.65
N HIS A 243 3.16 6.32 -3.92
CA HIS A 243 4.08 7.40 -3.56
C HIS A 243 5.55 6.95 -3.56
N SER A 244 6.44 7.95 -3.52
CA SER A 244 7.90 7.80 -3.65
C SER A 244 8.52 6.88 -2.60
N LEU A 245 8.01 6.89 -1.37
CA LEU A 245 8.57 6.13 -0.25
C LEU A 245 8.32 4.63 -0.43
N GLU A 246 7.09 4.23 -0.80
CA GLU A 246 6.77 2.84 -1.13
C GLU A 246 7.63 2.34 -2.29
N ASP A 247 7.65 3.08 -3.41
CA ASP A 247 8.40 2.72 -4.61
C ASP A 247 9.91 2.54 -4.32
N ARG A 248 10.45 3.37 -3.43
CA ARG A 248 11.85 3.29 -2.98
C ARG A 248 12.12 2.00 -2.20
N ILE A 249 11.24 1.62 -1.28
CA ILE A 249 11.35 0.38 -0.50
C ILE A 249 11.30 -0.83 -1.42
N VAL A 250 10.27 -0.94 -2.25
CA VAL A 250 10.09 -2.06 -3.19
C VAL A 250 11.29 -2.20 -4.11
N LYS A 251 11.71 -1.10 -4.76
CA LYS A 251 12.89 -1.07 -5.64
C LYS A 251 14.16 -1.53 -4.92
N THR A 252 14.36 -1.10 -3.69
CA THR A 252 15.57 -1.43 -2.91
C THR A 252 15.58 -2.91 -2.54
N ILE A 253 14.46 -3.45 -2.08
CA ILE A 253 14.36 -4.85 -1.66
C ILE A 253 14.44 -5.79 -2.88
N PHE A 254 13.78 -5.47 -3.99
CA PHE A 254 13.88 -6.25 -5.21
C PHE A 254 15.32 -6.32 -5.72
N ARG A 255 16.03 -5.18 -5.77
CA ARG A 255 17.46 -5.15 -6.16
C ARG A 255 18.37 -5.94 -5.20
N LYS A 256 18.11 -5.84 -3.89
CA LYS A 256 18.86 -6.61 -2.86
C LYS A 256 18.67 -8.12 -3.08
N ASN A 257 17.47 -8.57 -3.44
CA ASN A 257 17.19 -9.98 -3.68
C ASN A 257 17.70 -10.46 -5.04
N GLU A 258 17.76 -9.59 -6.06
CA GLU A 258 18.39 -9.88 -7.35
C GLU A 258 19.91 -9.94 -7.22
N ASN A 259 20.51 -8.97 -6.52
CA ASN A 259 21.96 -8.84 -6.35
C ASN A 259 22.33 -8.70 -4.86
N PRO A 260 22.28 -9.79 -4.09
CA PRO A 260 22.48 -9.75 -2.64
C PRO A 260 23.93 -9.60 -2.20
N CYS A 261 24.88 -9.57 -3.13
CA CYS A 261 26.32 -9.46 -2.84
C CYS A 261 26.63 -8.17 -2.06
N THR A 262 27.37 -8.32 -0.96
CA THR A 262 27.83 -7.22 -0.10
C THR A 262 29.35 -7.09 -0.08
N CYS A 263 30.06 -7.80 -0.96
CA CYS A 263 31.51 -7.66 -1.11
C CYS A 263 31.85 -6.27 -1.65
N PRO A 264 33.00 -5.71 -1.27
CA PRO A 264 33.56 -4.54 -1.93
C PRO A 264 33.68 -4.75 -3.44
N SER A 265 33.44 -3.69 -4.23
CA SER A 265 33.42 -3.76 -5.70
C SER A 265 34.78 -4.09 -6.33
N ASP A 266 35.86 -3.91 -5.59
CA ASP A 266 37.23 -4.20 -5.97
C ASP A 266 37.67 -5.66 -5.70
N PHE A 267 36.81 -6.46 -5.07
CA PHE A 267 37.10 -7.87 -4.85
C PHE A 267 37.01 -8.68 -6.16
N PRO A 268 38.03 -9.42 -6.53
CA PRO A 268 38.05 -10.19 -7.78
C PRO A 268 37.04 -11.35 -7.80
N VAL A 269 36.64 -11.86 -6.63
CA VAL A 269 35.68 -12.96 -6.47
C VAL A 269 34.76 -12.68 -5.28
N CYS A 270 33.50 -12.98 -5.44
CA CYS A 270 32.53 -12.86 -4.35
C CYS A 270 32.80 -13.91 -3.25
N VAL A 271 32.97 -13.43 -2.01
CA VAL A 271 33.25 -14.27 -0.82
C VAL A 271 32.09 -14.26 0.19
N CYS A 272 31.02 -13.48 -0.03
CA CYS A 272 29.92 -13.38 0.93
C CYS A 272 28.96 -14.57 0.90
N GLY A 273 29.04 -15.45 -0.11
CA GLY A 273 28.21 -16.65 -0.25
C GLY A 273 26.73 -16.38 -0.50
N LYS A 274 26.31 -15.12 -0.60
CA LYS A 274 24.91 -14.75 -0.87
C LYS A 274 24.55 -15.07 -2.31
N LYS A 275 23.39 -15.73 -2.50
CA LYS A 275 22.87 -16.08 -3.83
C LYS A 275 21.66 -15.20 -4.18
N SER A 276 21.53 -14.89 -5.47
CA SER A 276 20.33 -14.25 -5.99
C SER A 276 19.10 -15.11 -5.68
N LYS A 277 17.99 -14.47 -5.33
CA LYS A 277 16.70 -15.13 -5.15
C LYS A 277 15.80 -15.03 -6.40
N GLY A 278 16.24 -14.29 -7.42
CA GLY A 278 15.43 -14.09 -8.63
C GLY A 278 15.86 -12.87 -9.42
N LYS A 279 14.98 -12.36 -10.23
CA LYS A 279 15.25 -11.23 -11.15
C LYS A 279 14.17 -10.15 -11.07
N VAL A 280 14.58 -8.90 -11.22
CA VAL A 280 13.69 -7.75 -11.37
C VAL A 280 13.20 -7.68 -12.81
N ILE A 281 11.93 -8.00 -13.06
CA ILE A 281 11.30 -7.96 -14.39
C ILE A 281 11.17 -6.49 -14.85
N THR A 282 10.72 -5.62 -13.98
CA THR A 282 10.49 -4.20 -14.26
C THR A 282 11.64 -3.33 -13.76
N ARG A 283 12.70 -3.17 -14.55
CA ARG A 283 13.80 -2.22 -14.21
C ARG A 283 13.32 -0.78 -14.10
N LYS A 284 12.42 -0.36 -14.99
CA LYS A 284 11.57 0.84 -14.87
C LYS A 284 10.18 0.39 -14.45
N PRO A 285 9.48 1.11 -13.57
CA PRO A 285 8.11 0.74 -13.21
C PRO A 285 7.19 0.86 -14.43
N ILE A 286 6.17 0.02 -14.50
CA ILE A 286 5.06 0.19 -15.43
C ILE A 286 4.17 1.30 -14.87
N LEU A 287 3.78 2.23 -15.71
CA LEU A 287 2.93 3.37 -15.37
C LEU A 287 1.57 3.24 -16.05
N PRO A 288 0.49 3.79 -15.47
CA PRO A 288 -0.82 3.80 -16.11
C PRO A 288 -0.79 4.55 -17.44
N GLY A 289 -1.56 4.06 -18.40
CA GLY A 289 -1.73 4.71 -19.70
C GLY A 289 -2.55 6.00 -19.59
N GLU A 290 -2.51 6.84 -20.64
CA GLU A 290 -3.24 8.11 -20.67
C GLU A 290 -4.74 7.91 -20.49
N THR A 291 -5.33 6.93 -21.18
CA THR A 291 -6.76 6.59 -21.06
C THR A 291 -7.13 6.21 -19.63
N GLU A 292 -6.31 5.39 -18.95
CA GLU A 292 -6.56 5.02 -17.56
C GLU A 292 -6.49 6.23 -16.64
N MET A 293 -5.52 7.14 -16.85
CA MET A 293 -5.39 8.35 -16.04
C MET A 293 -6.56 9.33 -16.23
N GLU A 294 -7.19 9.35 -17.40
CA GLU A 294 -8.38 10.14 -17.68
C GLU A 294 -9.62 9.52 -17.01
N GLU A 295 -9.81 8.20 -17.13
CA GLU A 295 -10.94 7.47 -16.54
C GLU A 295 -10.83 7.35 -15.01
N ASN A 296 -9.60 7.18 -14.50
CA ASN A 296 -9.29 7.01 -13.08
C ASN A 296 -8.14 7.93 -12.64
N PRO A 297 -8.42 9.20 -12.28
CA PRO A 297 -7.36 10.14 -11.84
C PRO A 297 -6.54 9.68 -10.62
N ARG A 298 -7.04 8.69 -9.86
CA ARG A 298 -6.32 8.09 -8.72
C ARG A 298 -5.13 7.24 -9.18
N SER A 299 -5.15 6.72 -10.40
CA SER A 299 -4.05 5.93 -10.99
C SER A 299 -2.80 6.76 -11.29
N LYS A 300 -2.93 8.08 -11.43
CA LYS A 300 -1.87 8.99 -11.92
C LYS A 300 -0.51 8.84 -11.24
N SER A 301 -0.47 8.43 -9.97
CA SER A 301 0.76 8.23 -9.20
C SER A 301 1.18 6.76 -9.10
N ALA A 302 0.40 5.84 -9.66
CA ALA A 302 0.63 4.41 -9.57
C ALA A 302 1.90 3.98 -10.32
N LYS A 303 2.58 2.98 -9.76
CA LYS A 303 3.78 2.36 -10.33
C LYS A 303 3.75 0.88 -10.02
N LEU A 304 3.69 0.04 -11.05
CA LEU A 304 3.78 -1.40 -10.88
C LEU A 304 5.24 -1.85 -11.00
N ARG A 305 5.68 -2.66 -10.02
CA ARG A 305 6.96 -3.37 -10.02
C ARG A 305 6.75 -4.86 -9.89
N ILE A 306 7.56 -5.63 -10.62
CA ILE A 306 7.47 -7.08 -10.70
C ILE A 306 8.84 -7.69 -10.43
N PHE A 307 8.86 -8.67 -9.52
CA PHE A 307 9.99 -9.54 -9.23
C PHE A 307 9.59 -10.99 -9.52
N GLU A 308 10.47 -11.75 -10.15
CA GLU A 308 10.29 -13.17 -10.44
C GLU A 308 11.29 -13.99 -9.64
N ARG A 309 10.80 -14.99 -8.92
CA ARG A 309 11.62 -15.96 -8.20
C ARG A 309 12.35 -16.88 -9.19
N VAL A 310 13.62 -17.16 -8.93
CA VAL A 310 14.42 -18.16 -9.63
C VAL A 310 15.13 -18.99 -8.57
N LEU A 311 14.86 -20.30 -8.53
CA LEU A 311 15.44 -21.25 -7.58
C LEU A 311 16.72 -21.92 -8.10
#